data_4f85c52ebdbfca67ab89123a46b8297e
#
_entry.id   4f85c52ebdbfca67ab89123a46b8297e
#
_cell.length_a   1.000
_cell.length_b   1.000
_cell.length_c   1.000
_cell.angle_alpha   90.00
_cell.angle_beta   90.00
_cell.angle_gamma   90.00
#
_symmetry.space_group_name_H-M   'P 1'
#
loop_
_entity.id
_entity.type
_entity.pdbx_description
1 polymer ?
#
loop_
_entity_poly.entity_id
_entity_poly.type
_entity_poly.pdbx_seq_one_letter_code
_entity_poly.pdbx_strand_id
1 'polypeptide(L)'
;MKRILPALFAIMLTLMPSALYAVQPDEIMADPAQEARARNLSRELRCMVCQNQSIDDSDAPLARDLRLIVRERLKAGDDDAQVQSYVVGRYGEYVLLRPVFALHTLLLWLTPGLVVALGLFGLWRLARRRPEPVPQGLSPEEQAEIAALTRRD
;
A
#
# COMPACT_ATOMS: atom_id res chain seq x y z
N MET A 1 -9.37 43.39 1.83
CA MET A 1 -9.50 41.98 2.28
C MET A 1 -10.83 41.32 1.86
N LYS A 2 -11.98 42.02 1.84
CA LYS A 2 -13.31 41.45 1.47
C LYS A 2 -13.48 40.99 0.01
N ARG A 3 -12.64 41.45 -0.93
CA ARG A 3 -12.71 41.07 -2.37
C ARG A 3 -11.79 39.92 -2.77
N ILE A 4 -10.85 39.54 -1.92
CA ILE A 4 -9.87 38.42 -2.17
C ILE A 4 -10.49 37.05 -1.87
N LEU A 5 -11.38 36.99 -0.89
CA LEU A 5 -12.03 35.74 -0.47
C LEU A 5 -12.91 35.11 -1.57
N PRO A 6 -13.78 35.88 -2.30
CA PRO A 6 -14.55 35.30 -3.40
C PRO A 6 -13.67 34.92 -4.62
N ALA A 7 -12.56 35.62 -4.85
CA ALA A 7 -11.64 35.30 -5.94
C ALA A 7 -10.88 33.97 -5.64
N LEU A 8 -10.42 33.76 -4.39
CA LEU A 8 -9.81 32.50 -3.94
C LEU A 8 -10.80 31.33 -4.00
N PHE A 9 -12.07 31.55 -3.64
CA PHE A 9 -13.11 30.53 -3.74
C PHE A 9 -13.42 30.16 -5.19
N ALA A 10 -13.46 31.12 -6.10
CA ALA A 10 -13.65 30.89 -7.53
C ALA A 10 -12.47 30.10 -8.14
N ILE A 11 -11.23 30.42 -7.78
CA ILE A 11 -10.03 29.69 -8.21
C ILE A 11 -10.04 28.26 -7.67
N MET A 12 -10.47 28.04 -6.43
CA MET A 12 -10.57 26.70 -5.82
C MET A 12 -11.63 25.84 -6.53
N LEU A 13 -12.73 26.45 -7.02
CA LEU A 13 -13.79 25.75 -7.75
C LEU A 13 -13.34 25.31 -9.16
N THR A 14 -12.47 26.11 -9.82
CA THR A 14 -11.95 25.76 -11.15
C THR A 14 -10.82 24.74 -11.13
N LEU A 15 -10.21 24.50 -9.98
CA LEU A 15 -9.18 23.47 -9.75
C LEU A 15 -9.74 22.09 -9.37
N MET A 16 -11.08 21.92 -9.36
CA MET A 16 -11.66 20.59 -9.15
C MET A 16 -11.23 19.67 -10.30
N PRO A 17 -10.49 18.57 -10.02
CA PRO A 17 -10.09 17.65 -11.07
C PRO A 17 -11.37 17.04 -11.67
N SER A 18 -11.58 17.22 -12.97
CA SER A 18 -12.59 16.45 -13.70
C SER A 18 -12.22 14.99 -13.59
N ALA A 19 -13.08 14.16 -13.01
CA ALA A 19 -12.89 12.73 -12.99
C ALA A 19 -12.91 12.22 -14.44
N LEU A 20 -11.73 12.02 -15.00
CA LEU A 20 -11.56 11.37 -16.30
C LEU A 20 -11.85 9.88 -16.09
N TYR A 21 -13.00 9.43 -16.58
CA TYR A 21 -13.34 8.01 -16.58
C TYR A 21 -12.51 7.31 -17.66
N ALA A 22 -11.67 6.35 -17.26
CA ALA A 22 -10.88 5.54 -18.18
C ALA A 22 -11.73 4.57 -18.99
N VAL A 23 -12.89 4.17 -18.47
CA VAL A 23 -13.85 3.26 -19.13
C VAL A 23 -14.64 4.03 -20.18
N GLN A 24 -14.60 3.54 -21.42
CA GLN A 24 -15.30 4.16 -22.54
C GLN A 24 -16.78 3.76 -22.56
N PRO A 25 -17.68 4.63 -23.08
CA PRO A 25 -19.13 4.35 -23.13
C PRO A 25 -19.49 3.09 -23.92
N ASP A 26 -18.71 2.71 -24.93
CA ASP A 26 -18.90 1.54 -25.77
C ASP A 26 -18.50 0.22 -25.11
N GLU A 27 -17.78 0.28 -23.99
CA GLU A 27 -17.43 -0.89 -23.18
C GLU A 27 -18.55 -1.29 -22.21
N ILE A 28 -19.43 -0.35 -21.85
CA ILE A 28 -20.40 -0.51 -20.76
C ILE A 28 -21.44 -1.58 -21.11
N MET A 29 -21.69 -2.49 -20.16
CA MET A 29 -22.71 -3.51 -20.31
C MET A 29 -24.12 -2.93 -20.16
N ALA A 30 -25.10 -3.50 -20.90
CA ALA A 30 -26.49 -3.05 -20.83
C ALA A 30 -27.16 -3.32 -19.48
N ASP A 31 -26.72 -4.35 -18.77
CA ASP A 31 -27.18 -4.66 -17.40
C ASP A 31 -26.32 -3.93 -16.37
N PRO A 32 -26.90 -2.98 -15.62
CA PRO A 32 -26.15 -2.22 -14.61
C PRO A 32 -25.55 -3.09 -13.49
N ALA A 33 -26.19 -4.20 -13.14
CA ALA A 33 -25.68 -5.10 -12.10
C ALA A 33 -24.43 -5.85 -12.58
N GLN A 34 -24.44 -6.33 -13.84
CA GLN A 34 -23.28 -6.95 -14.45
C GLN A 34 -22.14 -5.94 -14.68
N GLU A 35 -22.46 -4.71 -15.08
CA GLU A 35 -21.45 -3.65 -15.22
C GLU A 35 -20.79 -3.30 -13.89
N ALA A 36 -21.56 -3.16 -12.80
CA ALA A 36 -21.01 -2.95 -11.48
C ALA A 36 -20.07 -4.07 -11.05
N ARG A 37 -20.41 -5.31 -11.37
CA ARG A 37 -19.60 -6.49 -11.12
C ARG A 37 -18.32 -6.49 -11.97
N ALA A 38 -18.42 -6.16 -13.25
CA ALA A 38 -17.27 -6.02 -14.16
C ALA A 38 -16.29 -4.96 -13.66
N ARG A 39 -16.78 -3.81 -13.20
CA ARG A 39 -15.97 -2.75 -12.64
C ARG A 39 -15.28 -3.15 -11.34
N ASN A 40 -15.97 -3.88 -10.47
CA ASN A 40 -15.36 -4.39 -9.23
C ASN A 40 -14.18 -5.33 -9.54
N LEU A 41 -14.36 -6.27 -10.46
CA LEU A 41 -13.28 -7.14 -10.92
C LEU A 41 -12.13 -6.36 -11.57
N SER A 42 -12.45 -5.36 -12.40
CA SER A 42 -11.46 -4.52 -13.08
C SER A 42 -10.60 -3.72 -12.11
N ARG A 43 -11.12 -3.33 -10.93
CA ARG A 43 -10.35 -2.66 -9.86
C ARG A 43 -9.36 -3.58 -9.16
N GLU A 44 -9.58 -4.90 -9.22
CA GLU A 44 -8.68 -5.89 -8.62
C GLU A 44 -7.58 -6.34 -9.59
N LEU A 45 -7.71 -6.01 -10.87
CA LEU A 45 -6.78 -6.37 -11.93
C LEU A 45 -5.84 -5.22 -12.27
N ARG A 46 -4.56 -5.53 -12.42
CA ARG A 46 -3.48 -4.59 -12.71
C ARG A 46 -3.34 -4.35 -14.21
N CYS A 47 -3.20 -3.09 -14.60
CA CYS A 47 -2.69 -2.75 -15.92
C CYS A 47 -1.19 -3.02 -15.99
N MET A 48 -0.77 -3.96 -16.83
CA MET A 48 0.61 -4.43 -16.87
C MET A 48 1.59 -3.45 -17.56
N VAL A 49 1.09 -2.46 -18.28
CA VAL A 49 1.87 -1.42 -18.96
C VAL A 49 1.79 -0.06 -18.26
N CYS A 50 1.08 0.01 -17.12
CA CYS A 50 0.86 1.23 -16.37
C CYS A 50 1.62 1.17 -15.03
N GLN A 51 1.79 2.33 -14.36
CA GLN A 51 2.46 2.41 -13.05
C GLN A 51 1.55 1.89 -11.92
N ASN A 52 1.31 0.57 -11.90
CA ASN A 52 0.56 -0.12 -10.84
C ASN A 52 -0.93 0.30 -10.71
N GLN A 53 -1.50 0.89 -11.75
CA GLN A 53 -2.94 1.25 -11.78
C GLN A 53 -3.80 0.00 -12.03
N SER A 54 -5.07 0.06 -11.59
CA SER A 54 -6.07 -0.92 -12.00
C SER A 54 -6.42 -0.76 -13.49
N ILE A 55 -6.96 -1.82 -14.09
CA ILE A 55 -7.49 -1.69 -15.45
C ILE A 55 -8.77 -0.85 -15.51
N ASP A 56 -9.46 -0.62 -14.38
CA ASP A 56 -10.62 0.27 -14.30
C ASP A 56 -10.23 1.75 -14.36
N ASP A 57 -9.02 2.09 -13.89
CA ASP A 57 -8.51 3.47 -13.78
C ASP A 57 -7.55 3.85 -14.93
N SER A 58 -7.18 2.89 -15.78
CA SER A 58 -6.21 3.09 -16.86
C SER A 58 -6.90 3.20 -18.22
N ASP A 59 -6.49 4.21 -19.02
CA ASP A 59 -6.90 4.44 -20.42
C ASP A 59 -6.00 3.74 -21.44
N ALA A 60 -4.97 2.99 -20.97
CA ALA A 60 -4.08 2.25 -21.85
C ALA A 60 -4.84 1.22 -22.70
N PRO A 61 -4.43 1.01 -23.97
CA PRO A 61 -5.09 0.03 -24.86
C PRO A 61 -5.19 -1.37 -24.24
N LEU A 62 -4.11 -1.84 -23.60
CA LEU A 62 -4.10 -3.16 -22.93
C LEU A 62 -5.08 -3.23 -21.75
N ALA A 63 -5.27 -2.13 -21.00
CA ALA A 63 -6.26 -2.07 -19.93
C ALA A 63 -7.67 -2.20 -20.49
N ARG A 64 -7.96 -1.55 -21.63
CA ARG A 64 -9.23 -1.68 -22.34
C ARG A 64 -9.46 -3.11 -22.79
N ASP A 65 -8.48 -3.75 -23.42
CA ASP A 65 -8.60 -5.15 -23.85
C ASP A 65 -8.93 -6.09 -22.69
N LEU A 66 -8.26 -5.91 -21.55
CA LEU A 66 -8.54 -6.69 -20.34
C LEU A 66 -9.95 -6.42 -19.79
N ARG A 67 -10.42 -5.16 -19.81
CA ARG A 67 -11.79 -4.83 -19.39
C ARG A 67 -12.84 -5.48 -20.31
N LEU A 68 -12.59 -5.56 -21.61
CA LEU A 68 -13.46 -6.24 -22.58
C LEU A 68 -13.49 -7.75 -22.32
N ILE A 69 -12.33 -8.37 -22.04
CA ILE A 69 -12.25 -9.79 -21.68
C ILE A 69 -13.08 -10.09 -20.42
N VAL A 70 -12.95 -9.26 -19.36
CA VAL A 70 -13.74 -9.42 -18.14
C VAL A 70 -15.24 -9.40 -18.45
N ARG A 71 -15.70 -8.43 -19.24
CA ARG A 71 -17.12 -8.31 -19.62
C ARG A 71 -17.61 -9.46 -20.50
N GLU A 72 -16.76 -9.94 -21.41
CA GLU A 72 -17.05 -11.10 -22.25
C GLU A 72 -17.26 -12.36 -21.41
N ARG A 73 -16.37 -12.62 -20.45
CA ARG A 73 -16.47 -13.79 -19.56
C ARG A 73 -17.71 -13.72 -18.67
N LEU A 74 -18.02 -12.53 -18.11
CA LEU A 74 -19.27 -12.34 -17.35
C LEU A 74 -20.52 -12.56 -18.19
N LYS A 75 -20.54 -12.10 -19.46
CA LYS A 75 -21.64 -12.38 -20.42
C LYS A 75 -21.79 -13.88 -20.73
N ALA A 76 -20.66 -14.60 -20.72
CA ALA A 76 -20.66 -16.06 -20.90
C ALA A 76 -21.21 -16.83 -19.68
N GLY A 77 -21.44 -16.14 -18.55
CA GLY A 77 -22.00 -16.72 -17.33
C GLY A 77 -20.97 -17.15 -16.30
N ASP A 78 -19.71 -16.79 -16.48
CA ASP A 78 -18.66 -17.09 -15.51
C ASP A 78 -18.88 -16.37 -14.18
N ASP A 79 -18.50 -17.01 -13.10
CA ASP A 79 -18.40 -16.36 -11.79
C ASP A 79 -17.11 -15.56 -11.65
N ASP A 80 -17.00 -14.74 -10.59
CA ASP A 80 -15.87 -13.84 -10.38
C ASP A 80 -14.52 -14.57 -10.26
N ALA A 81 -14.51 -15.74 -9.60
CA ALA A 81 -13.32 -16.57 -9.45
C ALA A 81 -12.89 -17.19 -10.78
N GLN A 82 -13.84 -17.60 -11.62
CA GLN A 82 -13.59 -18.13 -12.96
C GLN A 82 -13.01 -17.05 -13.88
N VAL A 83 -13.56 -15.82 -13.84
CA VAL A 83 -13.03 -14.68 -14.59
C VAL A 83 -11.59 -14.38 -14.18
N GLN A 84 -11.32 -14.27 -12.87
CA GLN A 84 -9.97 -14.05 -12.36
C GLN A 84 -9.01 -15.18 -12.77
N SER A 85 -9.42 -16.44 -12.62
CA SER A 85 -8.62 -17.60 -13.01
C SER A 85 -8.28 -17.60 -14.49
N TYR A 86 -9.23 -17.22 -15.33
CA TYR A 86 -9.03 -17.10 -16.77
C TYR A 86 -7.96 -16.04 -17.10
N VAL A 87 -8.06 -14.86 -16.49
CA VAL A 87 -7.10 -13.78 -16.71
C VAL A 87 -5.72 -14.15 -16.17
N VAL A 88 -5.66 -14.73 -14.96
CA VAL A 88 -4.40 -15.21 -14.36
C VAL A 88 -3.76 -16.30 -15.21
N GLY A 89 -4.54 -17.25 -15.74
CA GLY A 89 -4.03 -18.31 -16.61
C GLY A 89 -3.39 -17.80 -17.90
N ARG A 90 -3.84 -16.64 -18.40
CA ARG A 90 -3.35 -16.05 -19.65
C ARG A 90 -2.20 -15.04 -19.44
N TYR A 91 -2.23 -14.27 -18.33
CA TYR A 91 -1.32 -13.15 -18.09
C TYR A 91 -0.43 -13.35 -16.85
N GLY A 92 -0.64 -14.44 -16.11
CA GLY A 92 0.09 -14.74 -14.88
C GLY A 92 -0.46 -14.02 -13.65
N GLU A 93 -0.02 -14.44 -12.46
CA GLU A 93 -0.49 -13.88 -11.17
C GLU A 93 -0.18 -12.40 -10.98
N TYR A 94 0.79 -11.86 -11.71
CA TYR A 94 1.15 -10.44 -11.65
C TYR A 94 0.00 -9.50 -12.07
N VAL A 95 -0.98 -10.02 -12.82
CA VAL A 95 -2.19 -9.27 -13.20
C VAL A 95 -3.08 -8.95 -11.99
N LEU A 96 -2.91 -9.63 -10.87
CA LEU A 96 -3.65 -9.35 -9.64
C LEU A 96 -2.97 -8.20 -8.86
N LEU A 97 -3.76 -7.21 -8.45
CA LEU A 97 -3.27 -6.13 -7.58
C LEU A 97 -3.04 -6.59 -6.14
N ARG A 98 -3.76 -7.63 -5.71
CA ARG A 98 -3.60 -8.22 -4.38
C ARG A 98 -2.91 -9.57 -4.49
N PRO A 99 -1.84 -9.80 -3.73
CA PRO A 99 -1.18 -11.11 -3.71
C PRO A 99 -2.16 -12.20 -3.27
N VAL A 100 -2.16 -13.32 -3.97
CA VAL A 100 -2.94 -14.51 -3.58
C VAL A 100 -2.37 -15.14 -2.33
N PHE A 101 -3.23 -15.73 -1.49
CA PHE A 101 -2.82 -16.58 -0.38
C PHE A 101 -2.38 -17.94 -0.93
N ALA A 102 -1.08 -18.12 -1.14
CA ALA A 102 -0.49 -19.37 -1.63
C ALA A 102 0.79 -19.67 -0.85
N LEU A 103 1.29 -20.89 -0.98
CA LEU A 103 2.49 -21.32 -0.24
C LEU A 103 3.71 -20.43 -0.54
N HIS A 104 3.86 -19.98 -1.80
CA HIS A 104 4.96 -19.10 -2.22
C HIS A 104 4.82 -17.65 -1.71
N THR A 105 3.60 -17.19 -1.33
CA THR A 105 3.37 -15.87 -0.75
C THR A 105 3.24 -15.90 0.78
N LEU A 106 3.31 -17.08 1.41
CA LEU A 106 3.14 -17.24 2.85
C LEU A 106 4.14 -16.40 3.66
N LEU A 107 5.39 -16.34 3.20
CA LEU A 107 6.43 -15.53 3.84
C LEU A 107 6.05 -14.04 3.86
N LEU A 108 5.47 -13.52 2.77
CA LEU A 108 5.00 -12.14 2.67
C LEU A 108 3.97 -11.82 3.75
N TRP A 109 3.04 -12.75 3.99
CA TRP A 109 1.97 -12.57 4.99
C TRP A 109 2.43 -12.74 6.44
N LEU A 110 3.44 -13.60 6.68
CA LEU A 110 3.98 -13.85 8.01
C LEU A 110 5.01 -12.79 8.45
N THR A 111 5.70 -12.14 7.51
CA THR A 111 6.78 -11.19 7.80
C THR A 111 6.36 -10.05 8.75
N PRO A 112 5.22 -9.35 8.57
CA PRO A 112 4.82 -8.28 9.48
C PRO A 112 4.65 -8.75 10.93
N GLY A 113 4.01 -9.91 11.11
CA GLY A 113 3.82 -10.52 12.43
C GLY A 113 5.15 -10.91 13.09
N LEU A 114 6.06 -11.48 12.30
CA LEU A 114 7.39 -11.89 12.77
C LEU A 114 8.22 -10.66 13.21
N VAL A 115 8.21 -9.59 12.41
CA VAL A 115 8.93 -8.34 12.73
C VAL A 115 8.41 -7.74 14.03
N VAL A 116 7.09 -7.67 14.21
CA VAL A 116 6.46 -7.17 15.44
C VAL A 116 6.85 -8.06 16.64
N ALA A 117 6.77 -9.39 16.49
CA ALA A 117 7.13 -10.32 17.55
C ALA A 117 8.60 -10.18 17.97
N LEU A 118 9.51 -10.11 17.00
CA LEU A 118 10.94 -9.90 17.27
C LEU A 118 11.22 -8.54 17.93
N GLY A 119 10.54 -7.49 17.49
CA GLY A 119 10.65 -6.14 18.07
C GLY A 119 10.19 -6.12 19.53
N LEU A 120 9.02 -6.69 19.82
CA LEU A 120 8.50 -6.81 21.19
C LEU A 120 9.40 -7.67 22.07
N PHE A 121 9.91 -8.78 21.55
CA PHE A 121 10.86 -9.64 22.27
C PHE A 121 12.16 -8.88 22.59
N GLY A 122 12.69 -8.13 21.64
CA GLY A 122 13.88 -7.27 21.85
C GLY A 122 13.66 -6.21 22.92
N LEU A 123 12.53 -5.50 22.87
CA LEU A 123 12.14 -4.51 23.88
C LEU A 123 11.96 -5.13 25.26
N TRP A 124 11.29 -6.29 25.33
CA TRP A 124 11.12 -7.03 26.58
C TRP A 124 12.47 -7.47 27.17
N ARG A 125 13.37 -7.97 26.33
CA ARG A 125 14.71 -8.36 26.74
C ARG A 125 15.54 -7.18 27.23
N LEU A 126 15.43 -6.02 26.53
CA LEU A 126 16.10 -4.78 26.94
C LEU A 126 15.56 -4.24 28.26
N ALA A 127 14.22 -4.24 28.44
CA ALA A 127 13.57 -3.80 29.68
C ALA A 127 13.93 -4.69 30.88
N ARG A 128 14.22 -5.98 30.64
CA ARG A 128 14.66 -6.92 31.67
C ARG A 128 16.15 -6.80 32.02
N ARG A 129 16.95 -6.13 31.17
CA ARG A 129 18.32 -5.79 31.53
C ARG A 129 18.27 -4.72 32.63
N ARG A 130 18.60 -5.10 33.86
CA ARG A 130 18.76 -4.12 34.94
C ARG A 130 19.82 -3.14 34.50
N PRO A 131 19.60 -1.81 34.58
CA PRO A 131 20.66 -0.83 34.37
C PRO A 131 21.78 -1.17 35.36
N GLU A 132 22.99 -1.32 34.87
CA GLU A 132 24.14 -1.40 35.72
C GLU A 132 24.15 -0.10 36.55
N PRO A 133 24.24 -0.16 37.89
CA PRO A 133 24.21 1.06 38.71
C PRO A 133 25.38 1.92 38.29
N VAL A 134 25.09 3.06 37.65
CA VAL A 134 26.10 4.07 37.35
C VAL A 134 26.69 4.47 38.69
N PRO A 135 28.03 4.35 38.92
CA PRO A 135 28.64 4.76 40.16
C PRO A 135 28.29 6.22 40.45
N GLN A 136 27.51 6.47 41.51
CA GLN A 136 27.13 7.81 41.91
C GLN A 136 28.33 8.41 42.69
N GLY A 137 29.21 9.01 41.94
CA GLY A 137 30.35 9.69 42.50
C GLY A 137 31.69 9.16 41.96
N LEU A 138 32.73 9.99 42.13
CA LEU A 138 34.08 9.62 41.77
C LEU A 138 34.61 8.53 42.71
N SER A 139 35.31 7.55 42.15
CA SER A 139 35.98 6.53 42.95
C SER A 139 37.00 7.18 43.90
N PRO A 140 37.37 6.52 45.03
CA PRO A 140 38.39 7.04 45.93
C PRO A 140 39.74 7.34 45.23
N GLU A 141 40.06 6.55 44.19
CA GLU A 141 41.28 6.76 43.38
C GLU A 141 41.17 8.00 42.49
N GLU A 142 40.04 8.21 41.82
CA GLU A 142 39.79 9.42 41.01
C GLU A 142 39.74 10.69 41.87
N GLN A 143 39.17 10.60 43.09
CA GLN A 143 39.19 11.72 44.03
C GLN A 143 40.60 12.07 44.49
N ALA A 144 41.45 11.05 44.74
CA ALA A 144 42.85 11.26 45.12
C ALA A 144 43.65 11.88 43.96
N GLU A 145 43.41 11.45 42.73
CA GLU A 145 44.08 11.99 41.56
C GLU A 145 43.69 13.45 41.31
N ILE A 146 42.40 13.80 41.40
CA ILE A 146 41.92 15.19 41.32
C ILE A 146 42.54 16.06 42.45
N ALA A 147 42.59 15.54 43.68
CA ALA A 147 43.20 16.23 44.81
C ALA A 147 44.70 16.45 44.64
N ALA A 148 45.39 15.52 43.96
CA ALA A 148 46.80 15.66 43.65
C ALA A 148 47.06 16.70 42.55
N LEU A 149 46.18 16.80 41.57
CA LEU A 149 46.25 17.78 40.47
C LEU A 149 45.96 19.20 40.98
N THR A 150 44.92 19.36 41.81
CA THR A 150 44.55 20.69 42.39
C THR A 150 45.50 21.19 43.44
N ARG A 151 46.39 20.37 43.98
CA ARG A 151 47.41 20.80 44.95
C ARG A 151 48.70 21.32 44.29
N ARG A 152 48.79 21.21 42.94
CA ARG A 152 49.97 21.63 42.16
C ARG A 152 49.91 23.07 41.65
N ASP A 153 48.74 23.72 41.72
CA ASP A 153 48.50 25.13 41.44
C ASP A 153 48.49 25.94 42.77
#